data_7dddac5df8e5d64f68486fc6d4a570a3
#
_entry.id   7dddac5df8e5d64f68486fc6d4a570a3
#
_cell.length_a   1.000
_cell.length_b   1.000
_cell.length_c   1.000
_cell.angle_alpha   90.00
_cell.angle_beta   90.00
_cell.angle_gamma   90.00
#
_symmetry.space_group_name_H-M   'P 1'
#
loop_
_entity.id
_entity.type
_entity.pdbx_description
1 polymer ?
#
loop_
_entity_poly.entity_id
_entity_poly.type
_entity_poly.pdbx_seq_one_letter_code
_entity_poly.pdbx_strand_id
1 'polypeptide(L)'
;MAEAVVEETGTGVGSGSGSASAEETVAVEFRGERSGRAPLTWGQRAIWHAIRRTAPNDHYFNIGRVLPLADRGRPATVDGATAALTALVERHESLRTRLELSADGGEAAQALAATGTLPVTLARAQDPAEAERTAHALLDRLSATRFAYASEWPVRAALVAVGDRVTHAVLVLCHLAADGHGAEVLVRDLRLLVRRGSAGRPPATTPLDLAREQHGETGRRRGAAALAHWEAGYRAAPATMFPDPVAAPRAPRFWTGRIVSPALARAVAAVAAAHRVSGSTVLLTAAAVLVAAGQGHRTAAVMPIVGNRTSTAHRDLVTTLSQDGLFILDTGTAGASPSPPTFTDLLPTAYRAALRAYRAAVYDPAEWDALGERLRTETGAEVHPYCCFNDMRLVERPAPPGPAPTAAELAELRGRTAFGFPATQERVACRYCLHITEEGDALAVSLTADTAYLPPETIRAHLYGIEELIVAAASGRSLPLTGVRGLLETTAEEVRA
;
A
#
# COMPACT_ATOMS: atom_id res chain seq x y z
N MET A 1 0.23 -8.09 -0.61
CA MET A 1 -1.13 -7.61 -0.85
C MET A 1 -1.80 -7.08 0.39
N ALA A 2 -1.38 -6.00 0.94
CA ALA A 2 -2.09 -5.34 2.04
C ALA A 2 -1.72 -3.87 2.02
N GLU A 3 -2.54 -3.05 1.37
CA GLU A 3 -2.58 -1.63 1.63
C GLU A 3 -3.54 -1.40 2.80
N ALA A 4 -3.04 -1.44 4.03
CA ALA A 4 -3.77 -0.96 5.18
C ALA A 4 -2.85 -0.02 5.96
N VAL A 5 -3.12 1.25 5.86
CA VAL A 5 -2.56 2.26 6.75
C VAL A 5 -3.55 2.41 7.90
N VAL A 6 -3.23 1.83 9.03
CA VAL A 6 -3.83 2.20 10.31
C VAL A 6 -2.78 3.03 11.03
N GLU A 7 -2.99 4.33 11.14
CA GLU A 7 -2.34 5.13 12.16
C GLU A 7 -3.03 4.80 13.49
N GLU A 8 -2.43 3.96 14.31
CA GLU A 8 -2.86 3.75 15.69
C GLU A 8 -2.26 4.84 16.57
N THR A 9 -3.12 5.73 17.05
CA THR A 9 -2.85 6.55 18.22
C THR A 9 -3.13 5.73 19.48
N GLY A 10 -2.17 5.74 20.40
CA GLY A 10 -2.14 4.94 21.62
C GLY A 10 -3.39 5.09 22.51
N THR A 11 -3.82 3.97 23.07
CA THR A 11 -4.91 3.83 24.02
C THR A 11 -4.55 4.37 25.38
N GLY A 12 -5.08 5.54 25.71
CA GLY A 12 -5.28 5.98 27.09
C GLY A 12 -6.74 5.73 27.47
N VAL A 13 -7.01 4.77 28.34
CA VAL A 13 -8.34 4.55 28.93
C VAL A 13 -8.61 5.67 29.92
N GLY A 14 -9.35 6.68 29.47
CA GLY A 14 -9.94 7.70 30.32
C GLY A 14 -11.46 7.58 30.24
N SER A 15 -12.12 7.12 31.31
CA SER A 15 -13.57 7.14 31.47
C SER A 15 -14.05 8.59 31.62
N GLY A 16 -14.34 9.24 30.51
CA GLY A 16 -15.03 10.51 30.44
C GLY A 16 -16.42 10.31 29.87
N SER A 17 -17.46 10.64 30.61
CA SER A 17 -18.84 10.74 30.15
C SER A 17 -18.95 11.89 29.14
N GLY A 18 -18.59 11.64 27.89
CA GLY A 18 -18.80 12.54 26.77
C GLY A 18 -20.25 12.46 26.32
N SER A 19 -20.95 13.56 26.29
CA SER A 19 -22.22 13.76 25.59
C SER A 19 -22.09 13.20 24.16
N ALA A 20 -22.83 12.16 23.82
CA ALA A 20 -22.86 11.62 22.47
C ALA A 20 -23.30 12.75 21.53
N SER A 21 -22.42 13.18 20.62
CA SER A 21 -22.77 14.10 19.56
C SER A 21 -23.93 13.51 18.77
N ALA A 22 -25.00 14.31 18.57
CA ALA A 22 -26.16 13.85 17.84
C ALA A 22 -25.74 13.50 16.40
N GLU A 23 -25.83 12.22 16.05
CA GLU A 23 -25.61 11.74 14.69
C GLU A 23 -26.95 11.63 13.97
N GLU A 24 -27.01 12.14 12.76
CA GLU A 24 -28.15 12.00 11.86
C GLU A 24 -27.70 11.35 10.54
N THR A 25 -28.61 10.70 9.83
CA THR A 25 -28.31 10.14 8.52
C THR A 25 -28.90 11.04 7.44
N VAL A 26 -28.03 11.52 6.53
CA VAL A 26 -28.42 12.27 5.34
C VAL A 26 -28.39 11.33 4.14
N ALA A 27 -29.47 11.33 3.35
CA ALA A 27 -29.57 10.54 2.13
C ALA A 27 -28.92 11.30 0.96
N VAL A 28 -27.90 10.72 0.35
CA VAL A 28 -27.26 11.22 -0.87
C VAL A 28 -27.77 10.42 -2.05
N GLU A 29 -28.78 10.95 -2.73
CA GLU A 29 -29.30 10.36 -3.96
C GLU A 29 -28.34 10.63 -5.12
N PHE A 30 -28.09 9.63 -5.97
CA PHE A 30 -27.23 9.76 -7.15
C PHE A 30 -27.89 9.17 -8.39
N ARG A 31 -27.52 9.74 -9.54
CA ARG A 31 -27.97 9.30 -10.87
C ARG A 31 -26.81 9.34 -11.85
N GLY A 32 -26.19 8.17 -12.10
CA GLY A 32 -25.17 8.03 -13.13
C GLY A 32 -25.77 7.73 -14.50
N GLU A 33 -25.01 7.97 -15.54
CA GLU A 33 -25.42 7.80 -16.93
C GLU A 33 -25.50 6.33 -17.38
N ARG A 34 -24.78 5.43 -16.70
CA ARG A 34 -24.60 4.04 -17.09
C ARG A 34 -24.99 3.06 -15.98
N SER A 35 -25.45 1.91 -16.40
CA SER A 35 -25.53 0.68 -15.60
C SER A 35 -24.99 -0.49 -16.42
N GLY A 36 -24.72 -1.62 -15.76
CA GLY A 36 -24.26 -2.80 -16.50
C GLY A 36 -23.48 -3.78 -15.63
N ARG A 37 -22.99 -4.84 -16.28
CA ARG A 37 -22.20 -5.91 -15.69
C ARG A 37 -20.90 -6.12 -16.45
N ALA A 38 -19.86 -6.51 -15.73
CA ALA A 38 -18.60 -6.96 -16.31
C ALA A 38 -17.92 -7.93 -15.33
N PRO A 39 -16.97 -8.75 -15.80
CA PRO A 39 -16.05 -9.45 -14.90
C PRO A 39 -15.33 -8.47 -13.99
N LEU A 40 -14.74 -8.94 -12.90
CA LEU A 40 -13.82 -8.12 -12.12
C LEU A 40 -12.62 -7.71 -12.98
N THR A 41 -12.10 -6.50 -12.79
CA THR A 41 -10.75 -6.18 -13.29
C THR A 41 -9.73 -7.11 -12.61
N TRP A 42 -8.58 -7.29 -13.21
CA TRP A 42 -7.55 -8.16 -12.63
C TRP A 42 -7.09 -7.68 -11.23
N GLY A 43 -6.96 -6.36 -11.03
CA GLY A 43 -6.68 -5.81 -9.69
C GLY A 43 -7.81 -6.07 -8.69
N GLN A 44 -9.07 -5.91 -9.11
CA GLN A 44 -10.21 -6.25 -8.26
C GLN A 44 -10.26 -7.75 -7.93
N ARG A 45 -9.95 -8.63 -8.90
CA ARG A 45 -9.88 -10.08 -8.67
C ARG A 45 -8.77 -10.43 -7.69
N ALA A 46 -7.59 -9.81 -7.82
CA ALA A 46 -6.47 -10.02 -6.90
C ALA A 46 -6.84 -9.66 -5.45
N ILE A 47 -7.41 -8.47 -5.24
CA ILE A 47 -7.82 -8.05 -3.89
C ILE A 47 -9.02 -8.86 -3.38
N TRP A 48 -9.93 -9.29 -4.24
CA TRP A 48 -11.05 -10.14 -3.86
C TRP A 48 -10.57 -11.50 -3.33
N HIS A 49 -9.56 -12.12 -3.95
CA HIS A 49 -8.93 -13.33 -3.43
C HIS A 49 -8.30 -13.10 -2.05
N ALA A 50 -7.66 -11.96 -1.81
CA ALA A 50 -7.11 -11.60 -0.50
C ALA A 50 -8.22 -11.40 0.56
N ILE A 51 -9.27 -10.67 0.23
CA ILE A 51 -10.45 -10.44 1.08
C ILE A 51 -11.08 -11.79 1.51
N ARG A 52 -11.30 -12.70 0.56
CA ARG A 52 -11.86 -14.01 0.85
C ARG A 52 -10.99 -14.86 1.78
N ARG A 53 -9.67 -14.78 1.65
CA ARG A 53 -8.72 -15.53 2.50
C ARG A 53 -8.64 -14.98 3.92
N THR A 54 -8.91 -13.69 4.12
CA THR A 54 -8.82 -13.02 5.43
C THR A 54 -10.15 -12.91 6.17
N ALA A 55 -11.27 -13.22 5.52
CA ALA A 55 -12.59 -13.19 6.16
C ALA A 55 -12.60 -14.01 7.48
N PRO A 56 -13.25 -13.51 8.54
CA PRO A 56 -14.09 -12.32 8.61
C PRO A 56 -13.34 -11.01 8.91
N ASN A 57 -12.01 -11.01 9.03
CA ASN A 57 -11.17 -9.86 9.39
C ASN A 57 -10.76 -9.01 8.18
N ASP A 58 -11.49 -9.11 7.07
CA ASP A 58 -11.23 -8.43 5.81
C ASP A 58 -11.48 -6.91 5.83
N HIS A 59 -12.05 -6.37 6.93
CA HIS A 59 -12.09 -4.92 7.20
C HIS A 59 -10.68 -4.28 7.25
N TYR A 60 -9.64 -5.08 7.50
CA TYR A 60 -8.24 -4.68 7.38
C TYR A 60 -7.89 -4.03 6.02
N PHE A 61 -8.60 -4.38 4.94
CA PHE A 61 -8.40 -3.79 3.62
C PHE A 61 -9.18 -2.49 3.39
N ASN A 62 -9.96 -2.00 4.35
CA ASN A 62 -10.68 -0.75 4.19
C ASN A 62 -9.70 0.43 4.11
N ILE A 63 -9.94 1.34 3.17
CA ILE A 63 -9.10 2.52 2.96
C ILE A 63 -9.82 3.74 3.52
N GLY A 64 -9.35 4.27 4.63
CA GLY A 64 -9.93 5.43 5.28
C GLY A 64 -9.23 6.74 4.94
N ARG A 65 -10.00 7.83 4.86
CA ARG A 65 -9.47 9.20 4.69
C ARG A 65 -10.30 10.20 5.47
N VAL A 66 -9.63 11.07 6.23
CA VAL A 66 -10.23 12.29 6.80
C VAL A 66 -9.80 13.48 5.96
N LEU A 67 -10.76 14.26 5.51
CA LEU A 67 -10.53 15.44 4.69
C LEU A 67 -10.97 16.70 5.44
N PRO A 68 -10.06 17.57 5.84
CA PRO A 68 -10.44 18.92 6.24
C PRO A 68 -11.05 19.67 5.05
N LEU A 69 -12.26 20.18 5.23
CA LEU A 69 -12.99 20.99 4.25
C LEU A 69 -13.02 22.49 4.61
N ALA A 70 -12.62 22.84 5.84
CA ALA A 70 -12.47 24.21 6.28
C ALA A 70 -11.24 24.84 5.62
N ASP A 71 -11.44 25.53 4.52
CA ASP A 71 -10.39 26.31 3.85
C ASP A 71 -10.73 27.81 3.86
N ARG A 72 -9.73 28.64 3.57
CA ARG A 72 -9.85 30.14 3.52
C ARG A 72 -10.83 30.66 2.46
N GLY A 73 -11.55 29.76 1.77
CA GLY A 73 -12.58 30.05 0.78
C GLY A 73 -14.01 30.05 1.32
N ARG A 74 -14.96 29.79 0.42
CA ARG A 74 -16.39 29.68 0.73
C ARG A 74 -16.62 28.52 1.69
N PRO A 75 -17.33 28.71 2.83
CA PRO A 75 -17.60 27.62 3.75
C PRO A 75 -18.45 26.53 3.08
N ALA A 76 -18.10 25.28 3.30
CA ALA A 76 -18.92 24.15 2.89
C ALA A 76 -20.15 24.08 3.82
N THR A 77 -21.34 24.27 3.28
CA THR A 77 -22.60 23.98 4.00
C THR A 77 -22.90 22.48 3.93
N VAL A 78 -23.81 21.99 4.75
CA VAL A 78 -24.25 20.57 4.68
C VAL A 78 -24.78 20.24 3.28
N ASP A 79 -25.64 21.08 2.71
CA ASP A 79 -26.17 20.90 1.35
C ASP A 79 -25.07 20.91 0.29
N GLY A 80 -24.11 21.84 0.42
CA GLY A 80 -22.97 21.92 -0.50
C GLY A 80 -22.06 20.70 -0.45
N ALA A 81 -21.79 20.17 0.75
CA ALA A 81 -20.98 18.97 0.93
C ALA A 81 -21.74 17.72 0.45
N THR A 82 -23.05 17.65 0.69
CA THR A 82 -23.93 16.57 0.19
C THR A 82 -23.99 16.57 -1.33
N ALA A 83 -24.17 17.74 -1.97
CA ALA A 83 -24.14 17.88 -3.42
C ALA A 83 -22.77 17.48 -4.02
N ALA A 84 -21.67 17.79 -3.32
CA ALA A 84 -20.33 17.35 -3.74
C ALA A 84 -20.15 15.82 -3.64
N LEU A 85 -20.71 15.18 -2.61
CA LEU A 85 -20.70 13.72 -2.50
C LEU A 85 -21.57 13.08 -3.60
N THR A 86 -22.76 13.62 -3.91
CA THR A 86 -23.57 13.20 -5.05
C THR A 86 -22.73 13.20 -6.33
N ALA A 87 -22.14 14.37 -6.66
CA ALA A 87 -21.32 14.51 -7.86
C ALA A 87 -20.10 13.58 -7.88
N LEU A 88 -19.50 13.29 -6.72
CA LEU A 88 -18.39 12.34 -6.61
C LEU A 88 -18.83 10.91 -6.95
N VAL A 89 -19.97 10.45 -6.42
CA VAL A 89 -20.52 9.11 -6.67
C VAL A 89 -20.96 8.96 -8.13
N GLU A 90 -21.58 9.98 -8.69
CA GLU A 90 -21.98 10.01 -10.10
C GLU A 90 -20.79 9.94 -11.05
N ARG A 91 -19.73 10.68 -10.72
CA ARG A 91 -18.49 10.77 -11.50
C ARG A 91 -17.71 9.46 -11.52
N HIS A 92 -17.62 8.75 -10.40
CA HIS A 92 -16.79 7.56 -10.24
C HIS A 92 -17.64 6.30 -10.13
N GLU A 93 -17.75 5.56 -11.24
CA GLU A 93 -18.58 4.35 -11.32
C GLU A 93 -18.24 3.30 -10.24
N SER A 94 -16.97 3.23 -9.81
CA SER A 94 -16.55 2.31 -8.77
C SER A 94 -17.31 2.49 -7.44
N LEU A 95 -17.75 3.73 -7.11
CA LEU A 95 -18.46 4.02 -5.86
C LEU A 95 -19.93 3.56 -5.87
N ARG A 96 -20.46 3.23 -7.04
CA ARG A 96 -21.82 2.72 -7.25
C ARG A 96 -21.85 1.35 -7.92
N THR A 97 -20.75 0.60 -7.77
CA THR A 97 -20.58 -0.76 -8.28
C THR A 97 -20.50 -1.73 -7.10
N ARG A 98 -21.39 -2.71 -7.06
CA ARG A 98 -21.41 -3.80 -6.08
C ARG A 98 -20.87 -5.08 -6.68
N LEU A 99 -20.57 -6.06 -5.83
CA LEU A 99 -20.31 -7.40 -6.30
C LEU A 99 -21.61 -8.15 -6.55
N GLU A 100 -21.68 -8.82 -7.66
CA GLU A 100 -22.63 -9.90 -7.89
C GLU A 100 -21.90 -11.22 -7.67
N LEU A 101 -22.30 -11.90 -6.59
CA LEU A 101 -21.75 -13.19 -6.22
C LEU A 101 -22.54 -14.29 -6.91
N SER A 102 -21.87 -15.22 -7.56
CA SER A 102 -22.52 -16.36 -8.17
C SER A 102 -23.04 -17.33 -7.12
N ALA A 103 -24.26 -17.80 -7.28
CA ALA A 103 -24.91 -18.75 -6.35
C ALA A 103 -24.23 -20.11 -6.31
N ASP A 104 -23.56 -20.49 -7.39
CA ASP A 104 -22.81 -21.76 -7.55
C ASP A 104 -21.35 -21.68 -7.07
N GLY A 105 -20.95 -20.54 -6.44
CA GLY A 105 -19.57 -20.29 -6.03
C GLY A 105 -18.63 -19.90 -7.15
N GLY A 106 -19.14 -19.62 -8.35
CA GLY A 106 -18.39 -19.13 -9.49
C GLY A 106 -17.78 -17.74 -9.28
N GLU A 107 -17.19 -17.19 -10.32
CA GLU A 107 -16.53 -15.89 -10.25
C GLU A 107 -17.49 -14.74 -9.95
N ALA A 108 -17.06 -13.84 -9.06
CA ALA A 108 -17.77 -12.61 -8.78
C ALA A 108 -17.70 -11.66 -10.00
N ALA A 109 -18.75 -10.88 -10.20
CA ALA A 109 -18.84 -9.87 -11.25
C ALA A 109 -19.09 -8.46 -10.66
N GLN A 110 -18.76 -7.44 -11.43
CA GLN A 110 -19.14 -6.07 -11.17
C GLN A 110 -20.60 -5.83 -11.59
N ALA A 111 -21.39 -5.25 -10.71
CA ALA A 111 -22.76 -4.81 -10.97
C ALA A 111 -22.86 -3.30 -10.73
N LEU A 112 -22.76 -2.54 -11.82
CA LEU A 112 -22.86 -1.08 -11.82
C LEU A 112 -24.34 -0.65 -11.79
N ALA A 113 -24.72 0.16 -10.83
CA ALA A 113 -26.06 0.75 -10.72
C ALA A 113 -26.10 2.15 -11.37
N ALA A 114 -27.20 2.46 -12.05
CA ALA A 114 -27.46 3.81 -12.55
C ALA A 114 -27.95 4.76 -11.45
N THR A 115 -28.74 4.25 -10.51
CA THR A 115 -29.34 5.06 -9.43
C THR A 115 -29.20 4.40 -8.09
N GLY A 116 -29.26 5.19 -7.04
CA GLY A 116 -29.27 4.67 -5.67
C GLY A 116 -29.20 5.78 -4.65
N THR A 117 -29.18 5.40 -3.38
CA THR A 117 -29.07 6.30 -2.24
C THR A 117 -27.91 5.84 -1.38
N LEU A 118 -26.92 6.73 -1.16
CA LEU A 118 -25.82 6.52 -0.24
C LEU A 118 -26.20 7.16 1.13
N PRO A 119 -26.30 6.37 2.20
CA PRO A 119 -26.47 6.93 3.53
C PRO A 119 -25.16 7.59 3.99
N VAL A 120 -25.23 8.83 4.45
CA VAL A 120 -24.09 9.61 4.95
C VAL A 120 -24.36 9.99 6.40
N THR A 121 -23.44 9.67 7.30
CA THR A 121 -23.53 10.11 8.70
C THR A 121 -23.19 11.60 8.79
N LEU A 122 -24.06 12.40 9.40
CA LEU A 122 -23.78 13.78 9.76
C LEU A 122 -23.64 13.87 11.28
N ALA A 123 -22.46 14.21 11.75
CA ALA A 123 -22.16 14.46 13.16
C ALA A 123 -21.98 15.98 13.38
N ARG A 124 -22.44 16.48 14.54
CA ARG A 124 -22.30 17.87 14.92
C ARG A 124 -21.34 17.99 16.09
N ALA A 125 -20.39 18.89 15.97
CA ALA A 125 -19.39 19.21 16.99
C ALA A 125 -19.59 20.67 17.46
N GLN A 126 -19.17 20.97 18.67
CA GLN A 126 -19.30 22.31 19.27
C GLN A 126 -18.22 23.27 18.79
N ASP A 127 -17.01 22.75 18.54
CA ASP A 127 -15.85 23.50 18.12
C ASP A 127 -14.95 22.73 17.12
N PRO A 128 -13.96 23.38 16.49
CA PRO A 128 -13.07 22.73 15.51
C PRO A 128 -12.23 21.59 16.09
N ALA A 129 -11.81 21.65 17.35
CA ALA A 129 -10.99 20.60 17.98
C ALA A 129 -11.83 19.34 18.25
N GLU A 130 -13.08 19.51 18.70
CA GLU A 130 -14.04 18.41 18.81
C GLU A 130 -14.37 17.83 17.43
N ALA A 131 -14.51 18.66 16.41
CA ALA A 131 -14.80 18.23 15.05
C ALA A 131 -13.68 17.31 14.49
N GLU A 132 -12.43 17.64 14.73
CA GLU A 132 -11.28 16.83 14.34
C GLU A 132 -11.29 15.47 15.04
N ARG A 133 -11.46 15.45 16.37
CA ARG A 133 -11.58 14.21 17.15
C ARG A 133 -12.76 13.34 16.69
N THR A 134 -13.91 13.96 16.43
CA THR A 134 -15.11 13.28 15.92
C THR A 134 -14.86 12.67 14.55
N ALA A 135 -14.17 13.37 13.65
CA ALA A 135 -13.83 12.86 12.33
C ALA A 135 -12.92 11.62 12.42
N HIS A 136 -11.93 11.63 13.28
CA HIS A 136 -11.07 10.46 13.52
C HIS A 136 -11.84 9.30 14.16
N ALA A 137 -12.67 9.54 15.17
CA ALA A 137 -13.51 8.51 15.78
C ALA A 137 -14.50 7.88 14.78
N LEU A 138 -15.05 8.68 13.86
CA LEU A 138 -15.87 8.19 12.75
C LEU A 138 -15.08 7.35 11.77
N LEU A 139 -13.85 7.78 11.43
CA LEU A 139 -12.95 7.01 10.58
C LEU A 139 -12.70 5.63 11.18
N ASP A 140 -12.28 5.56 12.44
CA ASP A 140 -11.96 4.31 13.14
C ASP A 140 -13.18 3.37 13.17
N ARG A 141 -14.34 3.88 13.57
CA ARG A 141 -15.59 3.11 13.62
C ARG A 141 -16.01 2.57 12.25
N LEU A 142 -16.01 3.40 11.22
CA LEU A 142 -16.43 3.01 9.87
C LEU A 142 -15.43 2.06 9.22
N SER A 143 -14.14 2.21 9.52
CA SER A 143 -13.08 1.35 8.99
C SER A 143 -13.05 -0.03 9.65
N ALA A 144 -13.41 -0.12 10.94
CA ALA A 144 -13.39 -1.38 11.69
C ALA A 144 -14.48 -2.38 11.26
N THR A 145 -15.40 -1.98 10.38
CA THR A 145 -16.53 -2.80 9.98
C THR A 145 -16.33 -3.36 8.58
N ARG A 146 -16.52 -4.66 8.42
CA ARG A 146 -16.51 -5.35 7.14
C ARG A 146 -17.61 -4.79 6.21
N PHE A 147 -17.33 -4.67 4.89
CA PHE A 147 -18.34 -4.34 3.89
C PHE A 147 -19.23 -5.54 3.54
N ALA A 148 -20.52 -5.28 3.33
CA ALA A 148 -21.46 -6.24 2.74
C ALA A 148 -21.40 -6.13 1.20
N TYR A 149 -20.39 -6.73 0.59
CA TYR A 149 -19.95 -6.51 -0.80
C TYR A 149 -21.05 -6.59 -1.86
N ALA A 150 -22.09 -7.41 -1.64
CA ALA A 150 -23.19 -7.57 -2.61
C ALA A 150 -24.35 -6.58 -2.41
N SER A 151 -24.51 -6.01 -1.22
CA SER A 151 -25.68 -5.19 -0.85
C SER A 151 -25.33 -3.76 -0.44
N GLU A 152 -24.14 -3.51 0.07
CA GLU A 152 -23.66 -2.19 0.48
C GLU A 152 -22.93 -1.48 -0.66
N TRP A 153 -23.05 -0.14 -0.71
CA TRP A 153 -22.18 0.64 -1.60
C TRP A 153 -20.73 0.54 -1.12
N PRO A 154 -19.75 0.47 -2.02
CA PRO A 154 -18.35 0.26 -1.62
C PRO A 154 -17.67 1.53 -1.11
N VAL A 155 -18.47 2.42 -0.54
CA VAL A 155 -18.05 3.65 0.15
C VAL A 155 -18.97 3.92 1.31
N ARG A 156 -18.39 4.26 2.46
CA ARG A 156 -19.08 4.87 3.60
C ARG A 156 -18.60 6.30 3.71
N ALA A 157 -19.49 7.21 3.99
CA ALA A 157 -19.16 8.62 4.13
C ALA A 157 -19.74 9.19 5.42
N ALA A 158 -19.00 10.12 6.02
CA ALA A 158 -19.49 10.94 7.10
C ALA A 158 -19.07 12.39 6.92
N LEU A 159 -19.88 13.31 7.41
CA LEU A 159 -19.63 14.74 7.47
C LEU A 159 -19.61 15.18 8.92
N VAL A 160 -18.69 16.05 9.29
CA VAL A 160 -18.63 16.67 10.62
C VAL A 160 -18.83 18.17 10.47
N ALA A 161 -19.82 18.71 11.17
CA ALA A 161 -20.21 20.13 11.09
C ALA A 161 -20.06 20.83 12.45
N VAL A 162 -19.64 22.10 12.39
CA VAL A 162 -19.67 23.04 13.51
C VAL A 162 -20.65 24.16 13.13
N GLY A 163 -21.80 24.24 13.82
CA GLY A 163 -22.93 25.04 13.38
C GLY A 163 -23.42 24.58 12.01
N ASP A 164 -23.52 25.50 11.03
CA ASP A 164 -23.96 25.22 9.66
C ASP A 164 -22.81 24.87 8.70
N ARG A 165 -21.55 24.79 9.21
CA ARG A 165 -20.37 24.60 8.40
C ARG A 165 -19.83 23.18 8.55
N VAL A 166 -19.72 22.46 7.44
CA VAL A 166 -18.99 21.20 7.39
C VAL A 166 -17.48 21.49 7.41
N THR A 167 -16.82 20.96 8.42
CA THR A 167 -15.37 21.13 8.65
C THR A 167 -14.56 19.95 8.16
N HIS A 168 -15.12 18.74 8.24
CA HIS A 168 -14.45 17.51 7.82
C HIS A 168 -15.40 16.62 7.04
N ALA A 169 -14.86 15.90 6.06
CA ALA A 169 -15.49 14.72 5.46
C ALA A 169 -14.63 13.49 5.77
N VAL A 170 -15.30 12.40 6.07
CA VAL A 170 -14.69 11.08 6.27
C VAL A 170 -15.14 10.18 5.13
N LEU A 171 -14.20 9.52 4.47
CA LEU A 171 -14.48 8.51 3.45
C LEU A 171 -13.81 7.20 3.88
N VAL A 172 -14.58 6.12 3.88
CA VAL A 172 -14.06 4.77 4.03
C VAL A 172 -14.44 3.99 2.78
N LEU A 173 -13.43 3.49 2.07
CA LEU A 173 -13.57 2.85 0.78
C LEU A 173 -13.33 1.35 0.93
N CYS A 174 -14.19 0.55 0.29
CA CYS A 174 -13.90 -0.84 0.03
C CYS A 174 -12.71 -0.94 -0.94
N HIS A 175 -11.74 -1.78 -0.65
CA HIS A 175 -10.57 -1.90 -1.52
C HIS A 175 -10.89 -2.39 -2.94
N LEU A 176 -12.07 -2.98 -3.18
CA LEU A 176 -12.57 -3.27 -4.54
C LEU A 176 -12.87 -2.01 -5.35
N ALA A 177 -13.31 -0.93 -4.68
CA ALA A 177 -13.66 0.32 -5.35
C ALA A 177 -12.45 1.21 -5.63
N ALA A 178 -11.40 1.13 -4.81
CA ALA A 178 -10.21 1.95 -4.95
C ALA A 178 -9.00 1.25 -4.35
N ASP A 179 -7.82 1.50 -4.91
CA ASP A 179 -6.53 1.34 -4.26
C ASP A 179 -6.08 2.69 -3.66
N GLY A 180 -4.89 2.75 -3.07
CA GLY A 180 -4.37 3.97 -2.45
C GLY A 180 -4.38 5.17 -3.40
N HIS A 181 -3.95 4.98 -4.68
CA HIS A 181 -4.01 6.05 -5.67
C HIS A 181 -5.45 6.47 -6.02
N GLY A 182 -6.35 5.49 -6.19
CA GLY A 182 -7.77 5.76 -6.43
C GLY A 182 -8.40 6.56 -5.28
N ALA A 183 -8.02 6.27 -4.04
CA ALA A 183 -8.44 7.03 -2.87
C ALA A 183 -7.99 8.50 -2.93
N GLU A 184 -6.73 8.76 -3.34
CA GLU A 184 -6.25 10.14 -3.49
C GLU A 184 -6.92 10.89 -4.65
N VAL A 185 -7.30 10.20 -5.73
CA VAL A 185 -8.13 10.78 -6.79
C VAL A 185 -9.48 11.22 -6.22
N LEU A 186 -10.12 10.38 -5.40
CA LEU A 186 -11.40 10.73 -4.74
C LEU A 186 -11.25 11.92 -3.79
N VAL A 187 -10.19 11.95 -2.98
CA VAL A 187 -9.87 13.08 -2.09
C VAL A 187 -9.70 14.38 -2.86
N ARG A 188 -8.90 14.35 -3.93
CA ARG A 188 -8.69 15.49 -4.82
C ARG A 188 -9.99 15.98 -5.42
N ASP A 189 -10.77 15.06 -5.99
CA ASP A 189 -12.00 15.40 -6.70
C ASP A 189 -13.08 15.92 -5.73
N LEU A 190 -13.21 15.33 -4.54
CA LEU A 190 -14.14 15.87 -3.52
C LEU A 190 -13.75 17.28 -3.09
N ARG A 191 -12.46 17.57 -2.88
CA ARG A 191 -12.00 18.94 -2.59
C ARG A 191 -12.33 19.92 -3.70
N LEU A 192 -12.17 19.53 -4.97
CA LEU A 192 -12.52 20.37 -6.12
C LEU A 192 -14.02 20.58 -6.23
N LEU A 193 -14.83 19.53 -6.03
CA LEU A 193 -16.29 19.62 -6.03
C LEU A 193 -16.81 20.55 -4.95
N VAL A 194 -16.32 20.43 -3.71
CA VAL A 194 -16.70 21.33 -2.61
C VAL A 194 -16.31 22.78 -2.91
N ARG A 195 -15.11 23.02 -3.45
CA ARG A 195 -14.60 24.38 -3.68
C ARG A 195 -15.15 25.08 -4.92
N ARG A 196 -15.36 24.32 -6.01
CA ARG A 196 -15.63 24.85 -7.35
C ARG A 196 -16.92 24.34 -7.97
N GLY A 197 -17.58 23.36 -7.34
CA GLY A 197 -18.72 22.66 -7.92
C GLY A 197 -18.35 21.75 -9.11
N SER A 198 -17.07 21.60 -9.43
CA SER A 198 -16.61 20.80 -10.56
C SER A 198 -15.20 20.24 -10.33
N ALA A 199 -14.99 18.98 -10.65
CA ALA A 199 -13.68 18.32 -10.68
C ALA A 199 -13.11 18.18 -12.13
N GLY A 200 -13.62 18.95 -13.08
CA GLY A 200 -13.19 18.92 -14.48
C GLY A 200 -13.73 17.74 -15.28
N ARG A 201 -13.00 17.33 -16.34
CA ARG A 201 -13.45 16.22 -17.22
C ARG A 201 -13.57 14.90 -16.43
N PRO A 202 -14.57 14.06 -16.74
CA PRO A 202 -14.67 12.72 -16.14
C PRO A 202 -13.46 11.85 -16.53
N PRO A 203 -13.19 10.76 -15.77
CA PRO A 203 -12.15 9.80 -16.11
C PRO A 203 -12.34 9.27 -17.54
N ALA A 204 -11.23 9.09 -18.27
CA ALA A 204 -11.26 8.63 -19.66
C ALA A 204 -11.61 7.13 -19.80
N THR A 205 -11.46 6.37 -18.73
CA THR A 205 -11.73 4.93 -18.65
C THR A 205 -12.51 4.63 -17.38
N THR A 206 -13.38 3.65 -17.41
CA THR A 206 -14.16 3.18 -16.26
C THR A 206 -13.76 1.75 -15.86
N PRO A 207 -14.10 1.28 -14.64
CA PRO A 207 -13.79 -0.09 -14.23
C PRO A 207 -14.38 -1.16 -15.15
N LEU A 208 -15.60 -0.96 -15.67
CA LEU A 208 -16.24 -1.89 -16.59
C LEU A 208 -15.52 -1.96 -17.94
N ASP A 209 -15.06 -0.81 -18.44
CA ASP A 209 -14.35 -0.73 -19.72
C ASP A 209 -12.97 -1.38 -19.61
N LEU A 210 -12.26 -1.12 -18.50
CA LEU A 210 -10.99 -1.77 -18.20
C LEU A 210 -11.14 -3.30 -18.08
N ALA A 211 -12.20 -3.79 -17.42
CA ALA A 211 -12.43 -5.22 -17.31
C ALA A 211 -12.62 -5.86 -18.70
N ARG A 212 -13.39 -5.22 -19.60
CA ARG A 212 -13.56 -5.71 -20.98
C ARG A 212 -12.25 -5.71 -21.76
N GLU A 213 -11.41 -4.68 -21.58
CA GLU A 213 -10.08 -4.61 -22.20
C GLU A 213 -9.19 -5.75 -21.71
N GLN A 214 -9.12 -5.97 -20.41
CA GLN A 214 -8.27 -7.01 -19.77
C GLN A 214 -8.69 -8.42 -20.21
N HIS A 215 -9.99 -8.70 -20.24
CA HIS A 215 -10.52 -9.99 -20.66
C HIS A 215 -10.62 -10.15 -22.20
N GLY A 216 -10.29 -9.11 -22.97
CA GLY A 216 -10.16 -9.15 -24.42
C GLY A 216 -8.85 -9.80 -24.89
N GLU A 217 -8.67 -9.94 -26.21
CA GLU A 217 -7.49 -10.59 -26.80
C GLU A 217 -6.17 -9.87 -26.43
N THR A 218 -6.15 -8.55 -26.50
CA THR A 218 -4.98 -7.73 -26.16
C THR A 218 -4.59 -7.87 -24.68
N GLY A 219 -5.58 -7.85 -23.79
CA GLY A 219 -5.36 -8.08 -22.37
C GLY A 219 -4.77 -9.46 -22.09
N ARG A 220 -5.38 -10.52 -22.64
CA ARG A 220 -4.88 -11.90 -22.49
C ARG A 220 -3.44 -12.05 -22.98
N ARG A 221 -3.10 -11.49 -24.15
CA ARG A 221 -1.69 -11.53 -24.64
C ARG A 221 -0.73 -10.81 -23.70
N ARG A 222 -1.12 -9.67 -23.14
CA ARG A 222 -0.33 -8.93 -22.15
C ARG A 222 -0.17 -9.73 -20.87
N GLY A 223 -1.24 -10.35 -20.36
CA GLY A 223 -1.22 -11.21 -19.19
C GLY A 223 -0.30 -12.41 -19.37
N ALA A 224 -0.38 -13.10 -20.52
CA ALA A 224 0.51 -14.22 -20.83
C ALA A 224 2.00 -13.83 -20.85
N ALA A 225 2.33 -12.64 -21.41
CA ALA A 225 3.70 -12.13 -21.39
C ALA A 225 4.18 -11.80 -19.96
N ALA A 226 3.29 -11.30 -19.11
CA ALA A 226 3.58 -11.07 -17.70
C ALA A 226 3.85 -12.39 -16.95
N LEU A 227 3.02 -13.41 -17.16
CA LEU A 227 3.18 -14.73 -16.55
C LEU A 227 4.45 -15.45 -17.00
N ALA A 228 4.91 -15.26 -18.24
CA ALA A 228 6.21 -15.76 -18.69
C ALA A 228 7.38 -15.15 -17.88
N HIS A 229 7.30 -13.86 -17.52
CA HIS A 229 8.26 -13.23 -16.61
C HIS A 229 8.21 -13.84 -15.20
N TRP A 230 7.00 -14.08 -14.67
CA TRP A 230 6.81 -14.70 -13.37
C TRP A 230 7.39 -16.12 -13.34
N GLU A 231 7.10 -16.94 -14.34
CA GLU A 231 7.63 -18.30 -14.46
C GLU A 231 9.16 -18.29 -14.51
N ALA A 232 9.76 -17.47 -15.38
CA ALA A 232 11.21 -17.36 -15.47
C ALA A 232 11.84 -16.90 -14.13
N GLY A 233 11.21 -15.98 -13.44
CA GLY A 233 11.65 -15.48 -12.14
C GLY A 233 11.57 -16.56 -11.05
N TYR A 234 10.49 -17.28 -10.97
CA TYR A 234 10.31 -18.39 -10.03
C TYR A 234 11.32 -19.53 -10.24
N ARG A 235 11.69 -19.80 -11.50
CA ARG A 235 12.70 -20.81 -11.81
C ARG A 235 14.14 -20.35 -11.51
N ALA A 236 14.37 -19.02 -11.45
CA ALA A 236 15.69 -18.44 -11.21
C ALA A 236 15.97 -18.12 -9.74
N ALA A 237 14.96 -18.11 -8.89
CA ALA A 237 15.04 -17.75 -7.47
C ALA A 237 14.80 -18.95 -6.56
N PRO A 238 15.14 -18.87 -5.25
CA PRO A 238 14.68 -19.84 -4.26
C PRO A 238 13.15 -19.94 -4.26
N ALA A 239 12.61 -21.14 -4.01
CA ALA A 239 11.18 -21.38 -3.94
C ALA A 239 10.49 -20.45 -2.91
N THR A 240 11.17 -20.12 -1.85
CA THR A 240 10.78 -19.10 -0.87
C THR A 240 12.00 -18.39 -0.31
N MET A 241 11.81 -17.12 0.09
CA MET A 241 12.88 -16.36 0.78
C MET A 241 13.03 -16.76 2.25
N PHE A 242 12.06 -17.44 2.83
CA PHE A 242 12.04 -17.85 4.23
C PHE A 242 11.67 -19.33 4.34
N PRO A 243 12.62 -20.29 4.10
CA PRO A 243 12.30 -21.71 4.04
C PRO A 243 11.89 -22.28 5.40
N ASP A 244 12.63 -21.96 6.46
CA ASP A 244 12.46 -22.56 7.77
C ASP A 244 12.20 -21.52 8.87
N PRO A 245 11.29 -21.80 9.83
CA PRO A 245 11.16 -20.96 11.01
C PRO A 245 12.42 -21.06 11.87
N VAL A 246 12.84 -19.90 12.43
CA VAL A 246 14.05 -19.78 13.26
C VAL A 246 13.74 -19.72 14.75
N ALA A 247 12.47 -19.49 15.11
CA ALA A 247 12.02 -19.39 16.50
C ALA A 247 10.57 -19.88 16.64
N ALA A 248 10.13 -20.13 17.88
CA ALA A 248 8.71 -20.25 18.17
C ALA A 248 8.00 -18.91 17.93
N PRO A 249 6.84 -18.88 17.26
CA PRO A 249 6.13 -17.64 17.01
C PRO A 249 5.69 -16.97 18.30
N ARG A 250 5.69 -15.64 18.34
CA ARG A 250 5.07 -14.87 19.42
C ARG A 250 3.55 -14.93 19.34
N ALA A 251 2.88 -14.48 20.36
CA ALA A 251 1.44 -14.25 20.37
C ALA A 251 1.19 -12.75 20.70
N PRO A 252 0.54 -12.01 19.77
CA PRO A 252 0.14 -12.34 18.40
C PRO A 252 1.32 -12.71 17.49
N ARG A 253 1.04 -13.47 16.40
CA ARG A 253 2.10 -14.08 15.57
C ARG A 253 2.89 -13.07 14.74
N PHE A 254 2.23 -12.04 14.22
CA PHE A 254 2.85 -11.04 13.34
C PHE A 254 3.07 -9.74 14.11
N TRP A 255 4.30 -9.23 14.03
CA TRP A 255 4.68 -7.97 14.66
C TRP A 255 5.08 -6.94 13.60
N THR A 256 4.69 -5.70 13.81
CA THR A 256 5.08 -4.56 12.97
C THR A 256 6.13 -3.74 13.69
N GLY A 257 7.38 -3.79 13.24
CA GLY A 257 8.39 -2.83 13.62
C GLY A 257 8.33 -1.60 12.70
N ARG A 258 8.63 -0.42 13.22
CA ARG A 258 8.59 0.83 12.45
C ARG A 258 9.75 1.73 12.83
N ILE A 259 10.44 2.29 11.81
CA ILE A 259 11.36 3.41 11.99
C ILE A 259 10.79 4.65 11.31
N VAL A 260 11.05 5.82 11.90
CA VAL A 260 10.80 7.14 11.30
C VAL A 260 12.15 7.84 11.25
N SER A 261 12.69 8.01 10.04
CA SER A 261 14.05 8.49 9.84
C SER A 261 14.15 9.67 8.87
N PRO A 262 14.52 10.87 9.37
CA PRO A 262 14.89 11.99 8.51
C PRO A 262 16.18 11.72 7.72
N ALA A 263 17.13 10.96 8.29
CA ALA A 263 18.37 10.58 7.61
C ALA A 263 18.09 9.74 6.37
N LEU A 264 17.19 8.74 6.51
CA LEU A 264 16.80 7.86 5.42
C LEU A 264 16.12 8.65 4.28
N ALA A 265 15.26 9.62 4.58
CA ALA A 265 14.62 10.47 3.59
C ALA A 265 15.68 11.24 2.74
N ARG A 266 16.65 11.85 3.42
CA ARG A 266 17.74 12.60 2.77
C ARG A 266 18.67 11.70 1.98
N ALA A 267 19.06 10.56 2.56
CA ALA A 267 19.97 9.60 1.95
C ALA A 267 19.37 8.94 0.69
N VAL A 268 18.11 8.50 0.74
CA VAL A 268 17.39 7.92 -0.41
C VAL A 268 17.38 8.90 -1.58
N ALA A 269 17.02 10.17 -1.33
CA ALA A 269 17.00 11.19 -2.39
C ALA A 269 18.39 11.44 -2.99
N ALA A 270 19.43 11.50 -2.15
CA ALA A 270 20.81 11.70 -2.60
C ALA A 270 21.33 10.53 -3.45
N VAL A 271 21.14 9.27 -2.98
CA VAL A 271 21.57 8.08 -3.71
C VAL A 271 20.80 7.93 -5.02
N ALA A 272 19.48 8.15 -5.01
CA ALA A 272 18.65 8.11 -6.20
C ALA A 272 19.12 9.09 -7.28
N ALA A 273 19.41 10.34 -6.88
CA ALA A 273 19.93 11.37 -7.78
C ALA A 273 21.32 11.03 -8.32
N ALA A 274 22.26 10.59 -7.46
CA ALA A 274 23.62 10.24 -7.84
C ALA A 274 23.68 9.08 -8.84
N HIS A 275 22.82 8.07 -8.68
CA HIS A 275 22.80 6.87 -9.51
C HIS A 275 21.72 6.88 -10.61
N ARG A 276 20.95 7.96 -10.73
CA ARG A 276 19.86 8.14 -11.72
C ARG A 276 18.84 7.01 -11.69
N VAL A 277 18.44 6.60 -10.49
CA VAL A 277 17.39 5.62 -10.22
C VAL A 277 16.29 6.26 -9.39
N SER A 278 15.12 5.61 -9.24
CA SER A 278 14.10 6.09 -8.31
C SER A 278 14.47 5.75 -6.85
N GLY A 279 13.99 6.56 -5.89
CA GLY A 279 14.16 6.26 -4.48
C GLY A 279 13.48 4.94 -4.08
N SER A 280 12.37 4.60 -4.74
CA SER A 280 11.74 3.28 -4.60
C SER A 280 12.69 2.14 -5.00
N THR A 281 13.49 2.31 -6.08
CA THR A 281 14.51 1.33 -6.47
C THR A 281 15.61 1.21 -5.41
N VAL A 282 16.05 2.32 -4.82
CA VAL A 282 17.07 2.32 -3.75
C VAL A 282 16.57 1.51 -2.55
N LEU A 283 15.34 1.77 -2.09
CA LEU A 283 14.71 1.08 -0.96
C LEU A 283 14.46 -0.41 -1.26
N LEU A 284 13.92 -0.73 -2.45
CA LEU A 284 13.69 -2.10 -2.89
C LEU A 284 14.99 -2.90 -2.96
N THR A 285 16.08 -2.27 -3.45
CA THR A 285 17.40 -2.91 -3.51
C THR A 285 17.94 -3.20 -2.11
N ALA A 286 17.83 -2.25 -1.18
CA ALA A 286 18.26 -2.44 0.21
C ALA A 286 17.47 -3.57 0.89
N ALA A 287 16.15 -3.60 0.75
CA ALA A 287 15.31 -4.68 1.27
C ALA A 287 15.71 -6.04 0.68
N ALA A 288 15.90 -6.12 -0.63
CA ALA A 288 16.28 -7.36 -1.32
C ALA A 288 17.65 -7.88 -0.86
N VAL A 289 18.65 -7.00 -0.71
CA VAL A 289 19.99 -7.35 -0.22
C VAL A 289 19.93 -7.90 1.20
N LEU A 290 19.18 -7.24 2.10
CA LEU A 290 19.04 -7.67 3.49
C LEU A 290 18.30 -9.01 3.61
N VAL A 291 17.22 -9.20 2.86
CA VAL A 291 16.49 -10.47 2.84
C VAL A 291 17.39 -11.60 2.33
N ALA A 292 18.10 -11.40 1.22
CA ALA A 292 19.00 -12.40 0.68
C ALA A 292 20.15 -12.73 1.65
N ALA A 293 20.81 -11.71 2.21
CA ALA A 293 21.92 -11.88 3.13
C ALA A 293 21.50 -12.57 4.43
N GLY A 294 20.37 -12.17 5.02
CA GLY A 294 19.83 -12.73 6.26
C GLY A 294 19.48 -14.23 6.14
N GLN A 295 19.04 -14.64 4.96
CA GLN A 295 18.66 -16.03 4.67
C GLN A 295 19.75 -16.84 3.96
N GLY A 296 20.92 -16.25 3.68
CA GLY A 296 22.02 -16.91 2.98
C GLY A 296 21.75 -17.20 1.50
N HIS A 297 20.80 -16.51 0.88
CA HIS A 297 20.50 -16.66 -0.54
C HIS A 297 21.40 -15.75 -1.38
N ARG A 298 21.79 -16.23 -2.57
CA ARG A 298 22.47 -15.43 -3.58
C ARG A 298 21.50 -14.53 -4.36
N THR A 299 20.29 -15.03 -4.58
CA THR A 299 19.24 -14.34 -5.36
C THR A 299 18.10 -13.93 -4.44
N ALA A 300 17.75 -12.67 -4.47
CA ALA A 300 16.55 -12.17 -3.80
C ALA A 300 15.34 -12.25 -4.74
N ALA A 301 14.19 -12.65 -4.18
CA ALA A 301 12.88 -12.55 -4.80
C ALA A 301 11.97 -11.71 -3.90
N VAL A 302 11.52 -10.56 -4.40
CA VAL A 302 10.65 -9.64 -3.68
C VAL A 302 9.45 -9.31 -4.54
N MET A 303 8.28 -9.15 -3.94
CA MET A 303 7.03 -8.81 -4.62
C MET A 303 6.67 -7.35 -4.37
N PRO A 304 7.10 -6.39 -5.24
CA PRO A 304 6.66 -5.02 -5.13
C PRO A 304 5.18 -4.88 -5.55
N ILE A 305 4.40 -4.12 -4.79
CA ILE A 305 3.05 -3.72 -5.17
C ILE A 305 3.16 -2.59 -6.20
N VAL A 306 2.54 -2.80 -7.37
CA VAL A 306 2.63 -1.90 -8.52
C VAL A 306 1.28 -1.29 -8.84
N GLY A 307 1.18 0.03 -8.82
CA GLY A 307 -0.08 0.76 -9.03
C GLY A 307 -0.66 0.70 -10.45
N ASN A 308 0.06 0.16 -11.43
CA ASN A 308 -0.38 -0.13 -12.82
C ASN A 308 -1.00 1.03 -13.62
N ARG A 309 -0.73 2.27 -13.21
CA ARG A 309 -1.22 3.48 -13.92
C ARG A 309 -0.21 3.97 -14.97
N THR A 310 0.07 3.11 -15.94
CA THR A 310 1.09 3.34 -16.97
C THR A 310 0.61 4.20 -18.15
N SER A 311 -0.69 4.48 -18.25
CA SER A 311 -1.27 5.33 -19.29
C SER A 311 -1.97 6.55 -18.70
N THR A 312 -2.08 7.61 -19.51
CA THR A 312 -2.83 8.82 -19.14
C THR A 312 -4.32 8.52 -18.93
N ALA A 313 -4.87 7.52 -19.62
CA ALA A 313 -6.26 7.08 -19.47
C ALA A 313 -6.55 6.49 -18.08
N HIS A 314 -5.55 5.89 -17.43
CA HIS A 314 -5.69 5.28 -16.12
C HIS A 314 -5.34 6.23 -14.95
N ARG A 315 -4.84 7.45 -15.24
CA ARG A 315 -4.38 8.39 -14.22
C ARG A 315 -5.48 8.74 -13.21
N ASP A 316 -6.68 9.03 -13.69
CA ASP A 316 -7.82 9.44 -12.89
C ASP A 316 -8.84 8.32 -12.69
N LEU A 317 -8.51 7.09 -13.10
CA LEU A 317 -9.36 5.93 -12.91
C LEU A 317 -9.39 5.52 -11.44
N VAL A 318 -10.58 5.50 -10.87
CA VAL A 318 -10.83 4.99 -9.52
C VAL A 318 -11.30 3.55 -9.60
N THR A 319 -10.45 2.66 -9.21
CA THR A 319 -10.64 1.22 -9.01
C THR A 319 -9.36 0.64 -8.44
N THR A 320 -9.34 -0.61 -8.02
CA THR A 320 -8.10 -1.31 -7.70
C THR A 320 -7.40 -1.74 -8.98
N LEU A 321 -6.25 -1.13 -9.24
CA LEU A 321 -5.32 -1.48 -10.32
C LEU A 321 -4.07 -2.15 -9.79
N SER A 322 -3.74 -1.95 -8.50
CA SER A 322 -2.53 -2.47 -7.89
C SER A 322 -2.51 -4.00 -7.93
N GLN A 323 -1.38 -4.54 -8.35
CA GLN A 323 -1.05 -5.97 -8.32
C GLN A 323 0.42 -6.16 -7.98
N ASP A 324 0.78 -7.36 -7.58
CA ASP A 324 2.16 -7.71 -7.28
C ASP A 324 2.98 -7.80 -8.57
N GLY A 325 4.22 -7.30 -8.54
CA GLY A 325 5.27 -7.62 -9.49
C GLY A 325 6.22 -8.65 -8.90
N LEU A 326 7.07 -9.26 -9.73
CA LEU A 326 8.14 -10.15 -9.28
C LEU A 326 9.49 -9.52 -9.60
N PHE A 327 10.17 -9.04 -8.55
CA PHE A 327 11.52 -8.48 -8.62
C PHE A 327 12.53 -9.56 -8.24
N ILE A 328 13.40 -9.91 -9.18
CA ILE A 328 14.49 -10.87 -8.99
C ILE A 328 15.82 -10.14 -9.14
N LEU A 329 16.70 -10.29 -8.14
CA LEU A 329 18.01 -9.67 -8.11
C LEU A 329 19.07 -10.66 -7.63
N ASP A 330 20.08 -10.93 -8.45
CA ASP A 330 21.33 -11.56 -7.99
C ASP A 330 22.10 -10.52 -7.17
N THR A 331 22.18 -10.75 -5.87
CA THR A 331 22.81 -9.83 -4.92
C THR A 331 24.31 -10.09 -4.77
N GLY A 332 24.81 -11.25 -5.24
CA GLY A 332 26.21 -11.62 -5.04
C GLY A 332 26.63 -11.79 -3.58
N THR A 333 25.66 -11.83 -2.63
CA THR A 333 25.97 -11.95 -1.19
C THR A 333 26.55 -13.30 -0.80
N ALA A 334 26.30 -14.34 -1.61
CA ALA A 334 26.85 -15.69 -1.42
C ALA A 334 28.00 -15.91 -2.42
N GLY A 335 29.21 -16.04 -1.93
CA GLY A 335 30.40 -16.40 -2.73
C GLY A 335 31.65 -15.60 -2.34
N ALA A 336 32.83 -16.25 -2.42
CA ALA A 336 34.10 -15.58 -2.23
C ALA A 336 34.51 -14.90 -3.55
N SER A 337 34.34 -13.60 -3.64
CA SER A 337 34.89 -12.77 -4.72
C SER A 337 36.08 -11.97 -4.18
N PRO A 338 37.21 -11.86 -4.93
CA PRO A 338 38.32 -11.00 -4.53
C PRO A 338 37.94 -9.51 -4.48
N SER A 339 36.89 -9.10 -5.18
CA SER A 339 36.29 -7.77 -5.12
C SER A 339 34.76 -7.92 -5.04
N PRO A 340 34.21 -8.07 -3.83
CA PRO A 340 32.77 -8.20 -3.69
C PRO A 340 32.09 -6.91 -4.14
N PRO A 341 30.94 -7.00 -4.86
CA PRO A 341 30.18 -5.83 -5.26
C PRO A 341 29.69 -5.08 -4.02
N THR A 342 29.55 -3.78 -4.17
CA THR A 342 28.97 -2.91 -3.15
C THR A 342 27.48 -2.71 -3.38
N PHE A 343 26.80 -2.15 -2.38
CA PHE A 343 25.37 -1.83 -2.51
C PHE A 343 25.08 -0.94 -3.74
N THR A 344 25.91 0.08 -3.98
CA THR A 344 25.69 1.00 -5.09
C THR A 344 25.95 0.37 -6.47
N ASP A 345 26.82 -0.64 -6.56
CA ASP A 345 27.08 -1.35 -7.82
C ASP A 345 25.85 -2.15 -8.31
N LEU A 346 24.96 -2.53 -7.40
CA LEU A 346 23.70 -3.21 -7.76
C LEU A 346 22.65 -2.30 -8.36
N LEU A 347 22.63 -1.00 -8.04
CA LEU A 347 21.54 -0.09 -8.37
C LEU A 347 21.17 -0.06 -9.86
N PRO A 348 22.12 -0.02 -10.83
CA PRO A 348 21.75 -0.05 -12.25
C PRO A 348 21.07 -1.36 -12.68
N THR A 349 21.48 -2.49 -12.11
CA THR A 349 20.88 -3.81 -12.40
C THR A 349 19.53 -3.94 -11.72
N ALA A 350 19.42 -3.51 -10.47
CA ALA A 350 18.18 -3.46 -9.70
C ALA A 350 17.13 -2.57 -10.39
N TYR A 351 17.52 -1.40 -10.91
CA TYR A 351 16.61 -0.53 -11.66
C TYR A 351 16.00 -1.23 -12.88
N ARG A 352 16.85 -1.91 -13.67
CA ARG A 352 16.37 -2.69 -14.83
C ARG A 352 15.46 -3.86 -14.41
N ALA A 353 15.76 -4.53 -13.30
CA ALA A 353 14.93 -5.60 -12.75
C ALA A 353 13.59 -5.05 -12.25
N ALA A 354 13.58 -3.92 -11.55
CA ALA A 354 12.36 -3.26 -11.09
C ALA A 354 11.45 -2.85 -12.27
N LEU A 355 12.01 -2.27 -13.34
CA LEU A 355 11.24 -1.94 -14.53
C LEU A 355 10.62 -3.17 -15.21
N ARG A 356 11.30 -4.32 -15.21
CA ARG A 356 10.74 -5.58 -15.72
C ARG A 356 9.61 -6.08 -14.82
N ALA A 357 9.81 -6.07 -13.50
CA ALA A 357 8.80 -6.45 -12.53
C ALA A 357 7.53 -5.58 -12.66
N TYR A 358 7.68 -4.26 -12.78
CA TYR A 358 6.56 -3.33 -12.92
C TYR A 358 5.78 -3.54 -14.23
N ARG A 359 6.47 -3.84 -15.34
CA ARG A 359 5.81 -4.17 -16.62
C ARG A 359 5.04 -5.48 -16.58
N ALA A 360 5.49 -6.44 -15.77
CA ALA A 360 4.90 -7.75 -15.61
C ALA A 360 3.89 -7.84 -14.45
N ALA A 361 3.47 -6.72 -13.88
CA ALA A 361 2.51 -6.66 -12.78
C ALA A 361 1.04 -6.53 -13.26
N VAL A 362 0.76 -6.76 -14.55
CA VAL A 362 -0.60 -6.75 -15.10
C VAL A 362 -0.89 -8.11 -15.68
N TYR A 363 -1.56 -8.95 -14.91
CA TYR A 363 -1.88 -10.34 -15.27
C TYR A 363 -3.23 -10.77 -14.66
N ASP A 364 -3.81 -11.84 -15.21
CA ASP A 364 -5.00 -12.45 -14.61
C ASP A 364 -4.59 -13.26 -13.35
N PRO A 365 -5.12 -12.95 -12.16
CA PRO A 365 -4.82 -13.69 -10.94
C PRO A 365 -5.16 -15.19 -11.02
N ALA A 366 -6.19 -15.58 -11.78
CA ALA A 366 -6.53 -16.99 -11.95
C ALA A 366 -5.45 -17.77 -12.73
N GLU A 367 -4.90 -17.14 -13.77
CA GLU A 367 -3.78 -17.71 -14.55
C GLU A 367 -2.48 -17.74 -13.71
N TRP A 368 -2.29 -16.77 -12.84
CA TRP A 368 -1.16 -16.75 -11.90
C TRP A 368 -1.28 -17.87 -10.86
N ASP A 369 -2.48 -18.10 -10.29
CA ASP A 369 -2.74 -19.23 -9.39
C ASP A 369 -2.49 -20.56 -10.10
N ALA A 370 -2.91 -20.71 -11.37
CA ALA A 370 -2.66 -21.88 -12.19
C ALA A 370 -1.16 -22.11 -12.47
N LEU A 371 -0.39 -21.03 -12.67
CA LEU A 371 1.06 -21.09 -12.79
C LEU A 371 1.70 -21.63 -11.49
N GLY A 372 1.29 -21.09 -10.34
CA GLY A 372 1.77 -21.52 -9.04
C GLY A 372 1.52 -23.01 -8.78
N GLU A 373 0.31 -23.50 -9.11
CA GLU A 373 -0.07 -24.90 -8.95
C GLU A 373 0.73 -25.82 -9.90
N ARG A 374 0.96 -25.40 -11.14
CA ARG A 374 1.81 -26.14 -12.08
C ARG A 374 3.24 -26.26 -11.55
N LEU A 375 3.83 -25.15 -11.10
CA LEU A 375 5.18 -25.15 -10.54
C LEU A 375 5.27 -26.02 -9.26
N ARG A 376 4.27 -25.95 -8.39
CA ARG A 376 4.17 -26.80 -7.20
C ARG A 376 4.15 -28.30 -7.57
N THR A 377 3.42 -28.66 -8.61
CA THR A 377 3.36 -30.04 -9.11
C THR A 377 4.70 -30.49 -9.69
N GLU A 378 5.37 -29.62 -10.44
CA GLU A 378 6.68 -29.91 -11.05
C GLU A 378 7.82 -30.02 -10.03
N THR A 379 7.83 -29.16 -9.01
CA THR A 379 8.95 -29.06 -8.05
C THR A 379 8.71 -29.82 -6.75
N GLY A 380 7.48 -30.23 -6.47
CA GLY A 380 7.07 -30.86 -5.21
C GLY A 380 6.97 -29.86 -4.04
N ALA A 381 7.15 -28.55 -4.27
CA ALA A 381 7.12 -27.52 -3.24
C ALA A 381 6.34 -26.28 -3.72
N GLU A 382 5.73 -25.58 -2.78
CA GLU A 382 5.13 -24.27 -3.07
C GLU A 382 6.21 -23.26 -3.46
N VAL A 383 5.97 -22.53 -4.55
CA VAL A 383 6.88 -21.48 -5.02
C VAL A 383 6.25 -20.13 -4.76
N HIS A 384 6.67 -19.47 -3.68
CA HIS A 384 6.20 -18.13 -3.31
C HIS A 384 7.26 -17.40 -2.46
N PRO A 385 7.68 -16.18 -2.82
CA PRO A 385 8.72 -15.46 -2.06
C PRO A 385 8.32 -15.14 -0.61
N TYR A 386 7.04 -14.92 -0.34
CA TYR A 386 6.51 -14.45 0.94
C TYR A 386 7.15 -13.14 1.42
N CYS A 387 7.62 -12.33 0.49
CA CYS A 387 8.34 -11.10 0.72
C CYS A 387 7.69 -9.97 -0.10
N CYS A 388 6.95 -9.09 0.55
CA CYS A 388 6.22 -7.98 -0.04
C CYS A 388 6.96 -6.65 0.17
N PHE A 389 6.89 -5.78 -0.81
CA PHE A 389 7.41 -4.41 -0.77
C PHE A 389 6.33 -3.45 -1.28
N ASN A 390 5.87 -2.56 -0.42
CA ASN A 390 4.84 -1.59 -0.74
C ASN A 390 5.36 -0.16 -0.51
N ASP A 391 5.76 0.52 -1.57
CA ASP A 391 6.07 1.95 -1.52
C ASP A 391 4.79 2.75 -1.76
N MET A 392 4.20 3.22 -0.67
CA MET A 392 2.91 3.92 -0.67
C MET A 392 3.05 5.42 -0.94
N ARG A 393 4.25 5.91 -1.22
CA ARG A 393 4.47 7.29 -1.65
C ARG A 393 3.95 7.47 -3.07
N LEU A 394 2.92 8.27 -3.24
CA LEU A 394 2.29 8.49 -4.56
C LEU A 394 3.14 9.39 -5.47
N VAL A 395 3.90 10.28 -4.88
CA VAL A 395 4.81 11.19 -5.57
C VAL A 395 6.14 11.17 -4.82
N GLU A 396 7.16 10.69 -5.49
CA GLU A 396 8.50 10.77 -4.94
C GLU A 396 8.95 12.24 -4.88
N ARG A 397 9.33 12.70 -3.68
CA ARG A 397 9.85 14.06 -3.54
C ARG A 397 11.22 14.15 -4.24
N PRO A 398 11.41 15.12 -5.14
CA PRO A 398 12.73 15.35 -5.71
C PRO A 398 13.73 15.69 -4.60
N ALA A 399 15.00 15.34 -4.82
CA ALA A 399 16.05 15.76 -3.91
C ALA A 399 15.98 17.29 -3.72
N PRO A 400 16.08 17.80 -2.48
CA PRO A 400 16.13 19.23 -2.25
C PRO A 400 17.25 19.86 -3.10
N PRO A 401 17.06 21.05 -3.66
CA PRO A 401 18.13 21.73 -4.39
C PRO A 401 19.31 22.00 -3.43
N GLY A 402 20.52 21.74 -3.90
CA GLY A 402 21.75 21.95 -3.12
C GLY A 402 22.72 20.78 -3.23
N PRO A 403 23.86 20.84 -2.51
CA PRO A 403 24.85 19.77 -2.50
C PRO A 403 24.29 18.50 -1.85
N ALA A 404 24.92 17.36 -2.17
CA ALA A 404 24.63 16.11 -1.47
C ALA A 404 24.85 16.27 0.05
N PRO A 405 24.07 15.58 0.90
CA PRO A 405 24.23 15.67 2.34
C PRO A 405 25.61 15.16 2.76
N THR A 406 26.24 15.85 3.70
CA THR A 406 27.52 15.43 4.28
C THR A 406 27.32 14.26 5.26
N ALA A 407 28.39 13.52 5.54
CA ALA A 407 28.35 12.45 6.54
C ALA A 407 27.96 12.96 7.95
N ALA A 408 28.38 14.19 8.30
CA ALA A 408 28.06 14.82 9.58
C ALA A 408 26.56 15.16 9.69
N GLU A 409 25.97 15.75 8.63
CA GLU A 409 24.54 16.04 8.57
C GLU A 409 23.69 14.75 8.64
N LEU A 410 24.09 13.70 7.93
CA LEU A 410 23.39 12.42 7.99
C LEU A 410 23.51 11.77 9.38
N ALA A 411 24.67 11.89 10.06
CA ALA A 411 24.85 11.38 11.41
C ALA A 411 23.95 12.13 12.42
N GLU A 412 23.83 13.45 12.31
CA GLU A 412 22.94 14.26 13.13
C GLU A 412 21.47 13.88 12.93
N LEU A 413 21.04 13.78 11.66
CA LEU A 413 19.68 13.36 11.32
C LEU A 413 19.37 11.94 11.80
N ARG A 414 20.34 11.03 11.74
CA ARG A 414 20.21 9.65 12.23
C ARG A 414 20.00 9.60 13.75
N GLY A 415 20.59 10.52 14.50
CA GLY A 415 20.32 10.67 15.93
C GLY A 415 18.85 10.99 16.28
N ARG A 416 18.06 11.40 15.28
CA ARG A 416 16.62 11.66 15.41
C ARG A 416 15.75 10.50 14.93
N THR A 417 16.33 9.39 14.48
CA THR A 417 15.59 8.20 14.06
C THR A 417 14.89 7.57 15.26
N ALA A 418 13.57 7.43 15.16
CA ALA A 418 12.75 6.78 16.16
C ALA A 418 12.37 5.37 15.70
N PHE A 419 12.31 4.44 16.67
CA PHE A 419 11.89 3.06 16.43
C PHE A 419 10.83 2.64 17.45
N GLY A 420 9.88 1.77 17.03
CA GLY A 420 8.90 1.14 17.91
C GLY A 420 8.21 -0.05 17.27
N PHE A 421 7.41 -0.76 18.07
CA PHE A 421 6.49 -1.79 17.60
C PHE A 421 5.04 -1.30 17.78
N PRO A 422 4.48 -0.57 16.79
CA PRO A 422 3.16 0.06 16.94
C PRO A 422 2.00 -0.93 16.86
N ALA A 423 2.17 -2.09 16.23
CA ALA A 423 1.05 -3.02 16.00
C ALA A 423 1.47 -4.49 16.02
N THR A 424 0.50 -5.33 16.34
CA THR A 424 0.61 -6.79 16.25
C THR A 424 -0.68 -7.38 15.64
N GLN A 425 -0.58 -8.52 14.95
CA GLN A 425 -1.70 -9.15 14.24
C GLN A 425 -1.59 -10.68 14.33
N GLU A 426 -2.73 -11.39 14.27
CA GLU A 426 -2.75 -12.85 14.26
C GLU A 426 -2.48 -13.46 12.88
N ARG A 427 -2.85 -12.75 11.80
CA ARG A 427 -2.76 -13.25 10.42
C ARG A 427 -2.36 -12.17 9.45
N VAL A 428 -1.34 -12.46 8.65
CA VAL A 428 -0.90 -11.68 7.49
C VAL A 428 -0.56 -12.66 6.36
N ALA A 429 -0.75 -12.26 5.11
CA ALA A 429 -0.56 -13.14 3.96
C ALA A 429 0.91 -13.39 3.60
N CYS A 430 1.86 -12.64 4.11
CA CYS A 430 3.29 -12.78 3.84
C CYS A 430 4.11 -12.91 5.13
N ARG A 431 5.33 -13.43 5.00
CA ARG A 431 6.28 -13.56 6.11
C ARG A 431 7.08 -12.29 6.37
N TYR A 432 7.20 -11.45 5.34
CA TYR A 432 7.91 -10.17 5.33
C TYR A 432 7.13 -9.17 4.48
N CYS A 433 6.51 -8.16 5.09
CA CYS A 433 5.77 -7.09 4.42
C CYS A 433 6.37 -5.73 4.79
N LEU A 434 7.11 -5.12 3.85
CA LEU A 434 7.72 -3.81 4.03
C LEU A 434 6.83 -2.72 3.42
N HIS A 435 6.48 -1.72 4.22
CA HIS A 435 5.70 -0.56 3.80
C HIS A 435 6.50 0.72 3.98
N ILE A 436 6.46 1.61 2.99
CA ILE A 436 7.13 2.90 3.02
C ILE A 436 6.08 4.01 2.90
N THR A 437 6.13 4.96 3.82
CA THR A 437 5.30 6.17 3.83
C THR A 437 6.16 7.40 4.10
N GLU A 438 5.58 8.58 3.99
CA GLU A 438 6.20 9.84 4.40
C GLU A 438 5.57 10.34 5.70
N GLU A 439 6.38 10.88 6.59
CA GLU A 439 5.94 11.51 7.83
C GLU A 439 6.72 12.82 8.03
N GLY A 440 6.05 13.94 7.75
CA GLY A 440 6.71 15.24 7.75
C GLY A 440 7.87 15.31 6.74
N ASP A 441 9.10 15.47 7.24
CA ASP A 441 10.34 15.48 6.47
C ASP A 441 11.10 14.14 6.50
N ALA A 442 10.53 13.12 7.16
CA ALA A 442 11.11 11.81 7.33
C ALA A 442 10.46 10.75 6.42
N LEU A 443 11.17 9.64 6.20
CA LEU A 443 10.57 8.39 5.75
C LEU A 443 10.20 7.53 6.95
N ALA A 444 8.98 7.02 6.93
CA ALA A 444 8.54 5.97 7.83
C ALA A 444 8.58 4.64 7.08
N VAL A 445 9.36 3.70 7.61
CA VAL A 445 9.49 2.35 7.07
C VAL A 445 8.98 1.37 8.11
N SER A 446 7.94 0.62 7.77
CA SER A 446 7.33 -0.38 8.63
C SER A 446 7.56 -1.78 8.06
N LEU A 447 7.99 -2.71 8.89
CA LEU A 447 8.14 -4.12 8.55
C LEU A 447 7.20 -4.94 9.43
N THR A 448 6.14 -5.48 8.80
CA THR A 448 5.28 -6.48 9.43
C THR A 448 5.82 -7.86 9.07
N ALA A 449 6.18 -8.64 10.08
CA ALA A 449 6.76 -9.96 9.84
C ALA A 449 6.20 -11.05 10.76
N ASP A 450 6.25 -12.28 10.25
CA ASP A 450 5.96 -13.49 11.01
C ASP A 450 7.13 -13.77 11.98
N THR A 451 6.85 -13.68 13.27
CA THR A 451 7.86 -13.80 14.33
C THR A 451 8.50 -15.19 14.42
N ALA A 452 7.93 -16.22 13.76
CA ALA A 452 8.57 -17.50 13.63
C ALA A 452 9.80 -17.46 12.68
N TYR A 453 9.77 -16.59 11.67
CA TYR A 453 10.83 -16.43 10.66
C TYR A 453 11.71 -15.20 10.93
N LEU A 454 11.12 -14.12 11.42
CA LEU A 454 11.81 -12.89 11.79
C LEU A 454 11.38 -12.48 13.22
N PRO A 455 12.09 -12.95 14.24
CA PRO A 455 11.88 -12.49 15.61
C PRO A 455 11.99 -10.95 15.74
N PRO A 456 11.45 -10.33 16.81
CA PRO A 456 11.42 -8.87 16.94
C PRO A 456 12.78 -8.19 16.79
N GLU A 457 13.84 -8.78 17.31
CA GLU A 457 15.22 -8.30 17.14
C GLU A 457 15.67 -8.31 15.69
N THR A 458 15.24 -9.32 14.90
CA THR A 458 15.55 -9.40 13.46
C THR A 458 14.74 -8.38 12.67
N ILE A 459 13.47 -8.15 13.02
CA ILE A 459 12.65 -7.07 12.44
C ILE A 459 13.37 -5.73 12.60
N ARG A 460 13.82 -5.42 13.81
CA ARG A 460 14.56 -4.19 14.13
C ARG A 460 15.87 -4.13 13.33
N ALA A 461 16.64 -5.22 13.28
CA ALA A 461 17.90 -5.27 12.55
C ALA A 461 17.71 -5.01 11.04
N HIS A 462 16.66 -5.54 10.43
CA HIS A 462 16.33 -5.25 9.02
C HIS A 462 16.02 -3.77 8.78
N LEU A 463 15.24 -3.13 9.65
CA LEU A 463 14.87 -1.72 9.51
C LEU A 463 16.09 -0.81 9.64
N TYR A 464 16.91 -0.99 10.67
CA TYR A 464 18.17 -0.24 10.81
C TYR A 464 19.19 -0.60 9.72
N GLY A 465 19.19 -1.85 9.24
CA GLY A 465 20.02 -2.28 8.12
C GLY A 465 19.69 -1.55 6.81
N ILE A 466 18.40 -1.29 6.53
CA ILE A 466 17.98 -0.45 5.40
C ILE A 466 18.55 0.96 5.54
N GLU A 467 18.41 1.56 6.72
CA GLU A 467 18.96 2.89 7.01
C GLU A 467 20.47 2.92 6.85
N GLU A 468 21.21 1.98 7.46
CA GLU A 468 22.68 1.94 7.39
C GLU A 468 23.19 1.80 5.97
N LEU A 469 22.65 0.85 5.17
CA LEU A 469 23.06 0.65 3.79
C LEU A 469 22.93 1.92 2.94
N ILE A 470 21.79 2.61 3.08
CA ILE A 470 21.47 3.77 2.25
C ILE A 470 22.22 5.01 2.76
N VAL A 471 22.31 5.21 4.08
CA VAL A 471 23.06 6.34 4.68
C VAL A 471 24.55 6.21 4.41
N ALA A 472 25.12 5.00 4.53
CA ALA A 472 26.52 4.75 4.17
C ALA A 472 26.79 5.09 2.70
N ALA A 473 25.91 4.64 1.79
CA ALA A 473 26.02 4.95 0.36
C ALA A 473 25.95 6.46 0.07
N ALA A 474 25.02 7.18 0.72
CA ALA A 474 24.90 8.62 0.59
C ALA A 474 26.10 9.40 1.13
N SER A 475 26.81 8.81 2.11
CA SER A 475 28.05 9.35 2.70
C SER A 475 29.33 8.98 1.90
N GLY A 476 29.18 8.36 0.73
CA GLY A 476 30.30 7.89 -0.09
C GLY A 476 31.00 6.61 0.43
N ARG A 477 30.41 5.93 1.41
CA ARG A 477 30.91 4.67 1.99
C ARG A 477 30.02 3.51 1.56
N SER A 478 30.03 3.12 0.29
CA SER A 478 29.23 1.98 -0.15
C SER A 478 29.74 0.68 0.45
N LEU A 479 28.88 0.01 1.23
CA LEU A 479 29.23 -1.20 1.96
C LEU A 479 29.35 -2.41 1.03
N PRO A 480 30.38 -3.27 1.20
CA PRO A 480 30.48 -4.53 0.50
C PRO A 480 29.32 -5.45 0.88
N LEU A 481 28.74 -6.13 -0.10
CA LEU A 481 27.57 -6.99 0.14
C LEU A 481 27.88 -8.21 1.01
N THR A 482 29.12 -8.68 1.02
CA THR A 482 29.58 -9.76 1.90
C THR A 482 29.53 -9.42 3.39
N GLY A 483 29.55 -8.12 3.75
CA GLY A 483 29.46 -7.64 5.12
C GLY A 483 28.02 -7.47 5.65
N VAL A 484 27.01 -7.53 4.78
CA VAL A 484 25.63 -7.19 5.13
C VAL A 484 25.03 -8.17 6.16
N ARG A 485 25.42 -9.45 6.11
CA ARG A 485 24.98 -10.43 7.11
C ARG A 485 25.48 -10.07 8.52
N GLY A 486 26.77 -9.69 8.65
CA GLY A 486 27.32 -9.23 9.91
C GLY A 486 26.64 -7.97 10.46
N LEU A 487 26.22 -7.07 9.57
CA LEU A 487 25.42 -5.90 9.95
C LEU A 487 24.10 -6.31 10.64
N LEU A 488 23.38 -7.31 10.12
CA LEU A 488 22.15 -7.83 10.74
C LEU A 488 22.41 -8.49 12.09
N GLU A 489 23.51 -9.23 12.22
CA GLU A 489 23.88 -9.93 13.47
C GLU A 489 24.26 -8.93 14.57
N THR A 490 25.11 -7.95 14.28
CA THR A 490 25.54 -6.90 15.23
C THR A 490 24.36 -6.07 15.75
N THR A 491 23.47 -5.64 14.84
CA THR A 491 22.29 -4.86 15.24
C THR A 491 21.33 -5.68 16.09
N ALA A 492 21.21 -6.98 15.87
CA ALA A 492 20.38 -7.87 16.67
C ALA A 492 20.96 -8.11 18.08
N GLU A 493 22.30 -8.13 18.24
CA GLU A 493 22.97 -8.30 19.52
C GLU A 493 22.87 -7.05 20.40
N GLU A 494 23.03 -5.85 19.84
CA GLU A 494 22.85 -4.56 20.54
C GLU A 494 21.44 -4.39 21.13
N VAL A 495 20.47 -5.13 20.62
CA VAL A 495 19.07 -5.11 21.08
C VAL A 495 18.83 -6.07 22.24
N ARG A 496 19.67 -7.11 22.38
CA ARG A 496 19.54 -8.11 23.46
C ARG A 496 20.27 -7.67 24.73
N ALA A 497 21.20 -6.74 24.63
CA ALA A 497 21.95 -6.16 25.73
C ALA A 497 21.20 -4.96 26.34
#